data_8e6b3fcd772028e1c5b06a649dcca60e
#
_entry.id   8e6b3fcd772028e1c5b06a649dcca60e
#
_cell.length_a   1.000
_cell.length_b   1.000
_cell.length_c   1.000
_cell.angle_alpha   90.00
_cell.angle_beta   90.00
_cell.angle_gamma   90.00
#
_symmetry.space_group_name_H-M   'P 1'
#
loop_
_entity.id
_entity.type
_entity.pdbx_description
1 polymer ?
#
loop_
_entity_poly.entity_id
_entity_poly.type
_entity_poly.pdbx_seq_one_letter_code
_entity_poly.pdbx_strand_id
1 'polypeptide(L)'
;MNSDTCVVETTPELEITCSPVVARAAVGLVAIKDEMDALGRSAAGSAIVGQIFPDWRGHRTLDPHSFAAQVIPFYWYARSKQSSDSFTPRYLALVPTSIVVGESWRWSPAHLNDREQEKVIEKTFNAFSSSSPERVDSECAQYTHIRPLGIVLAHEGKNRVALFKERQLTHIPAMVWDEGYLAPERLRIFELAGTCLAVLDGRLVERVVALHLVRELMEAYGVEVERRWPEDFAELKQVLEDLDDSSTKFHYLPYATDMDKLRLDAACLNTEVEATLLDIDAVRLPPLKTFLHAGIALVVLLLSVGMCAGRWPNLQLLLATAAGALGMLVTVPVLPFVRCKVRHLKDSERMRQFFDLRHHRTRTQRGTAVDPGS
;
A
#
# COMPACT_ATOMS: atom_id res chain seq x y z
N MET A 1 47.70 3.31 -24.14
CA MET A 1 46.85 4.51 -24.26
C MET A 1 46.18 4.44 -25.63
N ASN A 2 44.88 4.43 -25.73
CA ASN A 2 44.00 4.59 -26.92
C ASN A 2 43.06 3.46 -27.33
N SER A 3 42.72 2.50 -26.46
CA SER A 3 41.58 1.57 -26.79
C SER A 3 40.29 1.94 -26.06
N ASP A 4 40.34 2.71 -24.95
CA ASP A 4 39.19 2.94 -24.08
C ASP A 4 38.31 4.12 -24.51
N THR A 5 38.85 5.08 -25.25
CA THR A 5 38.08 6.20 -25.82
C THR A 5 37.13 5.76 -26.94
N CYS A 6 37.42 4.70 -27.65
CA CYS A 6 36.64 4.24 -28.81
C CYS A 6 35.29 3.63 -28.43
N VAL A 7 35.18 3.02 -27.27
CA VAL A 7 33.92 2.35 -26.84
C VAL A 7 32.87 3.38 -26.36
N VAL A 8 33.30 4.45 -25.76
CA VAL A 8 32.39 5.50 -25.26
C VAL A 8 31.79 6.31 -26.42
N GLU A 9 32.57 6.55 -27.47
CA GLU A 9 32.10 7.28 -28.66
C GLU A 9 31.04 6.55 -29.48
N THR A 10 30.94 5.23 -29.33
CA THR A 10 29.93 4.40 -30.03
C THR A 10 28.72 4.02 -29.16
N THR A 11 28.74 4.34 -27.86
CA THR A 11 27.64 4.02 -26.98
C THR A 11 26.48 5.00 -27.19
N PRO A 12 25.26 4.50 -27.44
CA PRO A 12 24.12 5.39 -27.66
C PRO A 12 23.73 6.13 -26.38
N GLU A 13 23.30 7.36 -26.55
CA GLU A 13 22.63 8.11 -25.48
C GLU A 13 21.30 7.42 -25.15
N LEU A 14 20.87 7.51 -23.89
CA LEU A 14 19.56 7.03 -23.47
C LEU A 14 18.46 7.77 -24.21
N GLU A 15 17.63 7.02 -24.95
CA GLU A 15 16.49 7.59 -25.66
C GLU A 15 15.38 7.99 -24.68
N ILE A 16 15.05 9.29 -24.63
CA ILE A 16 13.95 9.83 -23.85
C ILE A 16 12.70 9.90 -24.72
N THR A 17 11.78 8.97 -24.51
CA THR A 17 10.56 8.79 -25.33
C THR A 17 9.31 9.49 -24.79
N CYS A 18 9.35 10.01 -23.56
CA CYS A 18 8.24 10.77 -23.01
C CYS A 18 8.13 12.17 -23.65
N SER A 19 6.97 12.84 -23.42
CA SER A 19 6.77 14.18 -23.95
C SER A 19 7.77 15.19 -23.36
N PRO A 20 8.10 16.28 -24.08
CA PRO A 20 9.01 17.31 -23.57
C PRO A 20 8.54 17.96 -22.26
N VAL A 21 7.23 17.99 -22.02
CA VAL A 21 6.65 18.53 -20.77
C VAL A 21 6.93 17.58 -19.62
N VAL A 22 6.74 16.27 -19.81
CA VAL A 22 7.08 15.23 -18.82
C VAL A 22 8.58 15.23 -18.55
N ALA A 23 9.43 15.28 -19.59
CA ALA A 23 10.87 15.30 -19.42
C ALA A 23 11.35 16.50 -18.58
N ARG A 24 10.76 17.68 -18.78
CA ARG A 24 11.07 18.86 -17.96
C ARG A 24 10.64 18.69 -16.50
N ALA A 25 9.44 18.17 -16.26
CA ALA A 25 8.94 17.91 -14.92
C ALA A 25 9.78 16.82 -14.20
N ALA A 26 10.27 15.82 -14.94
CA ALA A 26 11.20 14.82 -14.43
C ALA A 26 12.50 15.44 -13.94
N VAL A 27 13.10 16.36 -14.71
CA VAL A 27 14.28 17.12 -14.28
C VAL A 27 13.98 17.92 -13.00
N GLY A 28 12.80 18.55 -12.91
CA GLY A 28 12.36 19.27 -11.71
C GLY A 28 12.30 18.36 -10.47
N LEU A 29 11.70 17.18 -10.60
CA LEU A 29 11.62 16.20 -9.50
C LEU A 29 13.02 15.73 -9.04
N VAL A 30 13.93 15.49 -10.00
CA VAL A 30 15.32 15.11 -9.68
C VAL A 30 16.05 16.24 -8.96
N ALA A 31 15.87 17.50 -9.37
CA ALA A 31 16.45 18.65 -8.69
C ALA A 31 15.95 18.77 -7.23
N ILE A 32 14.65 18.61 -7.00
CA ILE A 32 14.06 18.57 -5.65
C ILE A 32 14.71 17.45 -4.81
N LYS A 33 14.90 16.27 -5.38
CA LYS A 33 15.55 15.16 -4.67
C LYS A 33 17.02 15.47 -4.32
N ASP A 34 17.76 16.12 -5.21
CA ASP A 34 19.13 16.54 -4.94
C ASP A 34 19.19 17.58 -3.79
N GLU A 35 18.24 18.51 -3.73
CA GLU A 35 18.11 19.46 -2.63
C GLU A 35 17.77 18.75 -1.31
N MET A 36 16.89 17.77 -1.33
CA MET A 36 16.57 16.95 -0.16
C MET A 36 17.77 16.15 0.33
N ASP A 37 18.59 15.62 -0.55
CA ASP A 37 19.85 14.96 -0.19
C ASP A 37 20.80 15.96 0.49
N ALA A 38 20.93 17.17 -0.06
CA ALA A 38 21.74 18.21 0.53
C ALA A 38 21.26 18.60 1.93
N LEU A 39 19.96 18.74 2.14
CA LEU A 39 19.36 18.98 3.45
C LEU A 39 19.61 17.80 4.41
N GLY A 40 19.44 16.57 3.94
CA GLY A 40 19.60 15.34 4.74
C GLY A 40 21.01 15.13 5.31
N ARG A 41 22.03 15.84 4.78
CA ARG A 41 23.42 15.78 5.30
C ARG A 41 23.58 16.41 6.68
N SER A 42 22.71 17.33 7.07
CA SER A 42 22.76 17.98 8.38
C SER A 42 21.70 17.39 9.32
N ALA A 43 21.94 17.42 10.62
CA ALA A 43 20.97 16.95 11.62
C ALA A 43 19.65 17.74 11.56
N ALA A 44 19.71 19.07 11.39
CA ALA A 44 18.52 19.91 11.28
C ALA A 44 17.76 19.62 9.96
N GLY A 45 18.45 19.51 8.84
CA GLY A 45 17.83 19.19 7.56
C GLY A 45 17.25 17.76 7.53
N SER A 46 17.92 16.81 8.15
CA SER A 46 17.40 15.44 8.31
C SER A 46 16.08 15.41 9.11
N ALA A 47 15.94 16.27 10.12
CA ALA A 47 14.68 16.43 10.84
C ALA A 47 13.56 17.01 9.95
N ILE A 48 13.90 17.95 9.05
CA ILE A 48 12.96 18.53 8.08
C ILE A 48 12.49 17.45 7.09
N VAL A 49 13.42 16.68 6.53
CA VAL A 49 13.09 15.55 5.64
C VAL A 49 12.18 14.54 6.35
N GLY A 50 12.45 14.26 7.62
CA GLY A 50 11.60 13.39 8.45
C GLY A 50 10.18 13.94 8.69
N GLN A 51 9.98 15.27 8.64
CA GLN A 51 8.64 15.88 8.70
C GLN A 51 7.88 15.75 7.38
N ILE A 52 8.58 15.80 6.24
CA ILE A 52 7.96 15.58 4.92
C ILE A 52 7.48 14.13 4.78
N PHE A 53 8.20 13.19 5.38
CA PHE A 53 7.91 11.76 5.33
C PHE A 53 7.76 11.16 6.75
N PRO A 54 6.66 11.48 7.47
CA PRO A 54 6.51 11.14 8.88
C PRO A 54 6.48 9.63 9.17
N ASP A 55 6.02 8.84 8.21
CA ASP A 55 5.91 7.38 8.37
C ASP A 55 7.25 6.64 8.15
N TRP A 56 8.31 7.38 7.80
CA TRP A 56 9.63 6.79 7.57
C TRP A 56 10.54 6.92 8.77
N ARG A 57 10.84 5.79 9.37
CA ARG A 57 11.86 5.70 10.43
C ARG A 57 13.25 5.78 9.82
N GLY A 58 13.79 6.99 9.73
CA GLY A 58 15.18 7.24 9.37
C GLY A 58 15.46 7.42 7.88
N HIS A 59 16.70 7.65 7.57
CA HIS A 59 17.25 8.12 6.30
C HIS A 59 17.02 7.24 5.05
N ARG A 60 16.34 6.08 5.16
CA ARG A 60 16.06 5.20 4.01
C ARG A 60 15.15 5.84 2.95
N THR A 61 14.39 6.87 3.33
CA THR A 61 13.49 7.61 2.42
C THR A 61 14.22 8.23 1.23
N LEU A 62 15.49 8.55 1.37
CA LEU A 62 16.29 9.18 0.33
C LEU A 62 17.00 8.17 -0.59
N ASP A 63 16.89 6.88 -0.35
CA ASP A 63 17.24 5.87 -1.36
C ASP A 63 16.36 6.05 -2.60
N PRO A 64 16.90 5.97 -3.84
CA PRO A 64 16.14 6.28 -5.05
C PRO A 64 14.81 5.56 -5.21
N HIS A 65 14.79 4.25 -4.96
CA HIS A 65 13.56 3.46 -5.06
C HIS A 65 12.59 3.73 -3.91
N SER A 66 13.11 3.94 -2.72
CA SER A 66 12.32 4.31 -1.56
C SER A 66 11.70 5.69 -1.72
N PHE A 67 12.46 6.66 -2.24
CA PHE A 67 11.94 7.99 -2.58
C PHE A 67 10.83 7.89 -3.64
N ALA A 68 11.08 7.18 -4.74
CA ALA A 68 10.09 6.97 -5.79
C ALA A 68 8.81 6.34 -5.22
N ALA A 69 8.93 5.35 -4.36
CA ALA A 69 7.79 4.68 -3.71
C ALA A 69 6.96 5.60 -2.79
N GLN A 70 7.56 6.66 -2.26
CA GLN A 70 6.84 7.62 -1.40
C GLN A 70 6.12 8.72 -2.19
N VAL A 71 6.68 9.12 -3.34
CA VAL A 71 6.16 10.26 -4.09
C VAL A 71 5.40 9.86 -5.34
N ILE A 72 5.76 8.75 -6.01
CA ILE A 72 5.11 8.28 -7.24
C ILE A 72 4.00 7.30 -6.87
N PRO A 73 2.73 7.63 -7.16
CA PRO A 73 1.59 6.78 -6.82
C PRO A 73 1.73 5.37 -7.44
N PHE A 74 1.40 4.36 -6.68
CA PHE A 74 1.41 2.96 -7.13
C PHE A 74 2.74 2.49 -7.75
N TYR A 75 3.86 3.08 -7.35
CA TYR A 75 5.18 2.71 -7.86
C TYR A 75 5.45 1.21 -7.73
N TRP A 76 5.29 0.63 -6.54
CA TRP A 76 5.51 -0.81 -6.32
C TRP A 76 4.50 -1.69 -7.03
N TYR A 77 3.26 -1.23 -7.15
CA TYR A 77 2.24 -1.96 -7.88
C TYR A 77 2.59 -2.06 -9.38
N ALA A 78 2.99 -0.94 -10.00
CA ALA A 78 3.42 -0.92 -11.39
C ALA A 78 4.61 -1.86 -11.61
N ARG A 79 5.61 -1.79 -10.73
CA ARG A 79 6.81 -2.63 -10.80
C ARG A 79 6.52 -4.13 -10.61
N SER A 80 5.65 -4.49 -9.66
CA SER A 80 5.31 -5.90 -9.40
C SER A 80 4.61 -6.58 -10.56
N LYS A 81 3.82 -5.83 -11.33
CA LYS A 81 3.12 -6.36 -12.52
C LYS A 81 4.07 -6.66 -13.68
N GLN A 82 5.16 -5.93 -13.78
CA GLN A 82 6.15 -6.14 -14.85
C GLN A 82 7.11 -7.28 -14.56
N SER A 83 7.45 -7.48 -13.28
CA SER A 83 8.38 -8.55 -12.88
C SER A 83 7.84 -9.96 -13.13
N SER A 84 6.52 -10.12 -13.33
CA SER A 84 5.89 -11.41 -13.58
C SER A 84 5.91 -11.84 -15.05
N ASP A 85 6.06 -10.93 -16.02
CA ASP A 85 5.75 -11.21 -17.41
C ASP A 85 6.93 -11.19 -18.39
N SER A 86 8.10 -10.61 -18.06
CA SER A 86 9.24 -10.62 -18.98
C SER A 86 10.57 -10.25 -18.34
N PHE A 87 11.61 -10.96 -18.74
CA PHE A 87 12.99 -10.54 -18.56
C PHE A 87 13.23 -9.27 -19.39
N THR A 88 13.18 -8.10 -18.74
CA THR A 88 13.49 -6.84 -19.43
C THR A 88 14.97 -6.84 -19.83
N PRO A 89 15.29 -6.74 -21.14
CA PRO A 89 16.66 -6.74 -21.60
C PRO A 89 17.41 -5.53 -21.00
N ARG A 90 18.65 -5.78 -20.60
CA ARG A 90 19.57 -4.76 -20.14
C ARG A 90 20.41 -4.28 -21.29
N TYR A 91 20.73 -2.99 -21.32
CA TYR A 91 21.56 -2.41 -22.36
C TYR A 91 22.48 -1.32 -21.79
N LEU A 92 23.57 -1.05 -22.46
CA LEU A 92 24.51 -0.01 -22.10
C LEU A 92 24.08 1.32 -22.71
N ALA A 93 24.05 2.38 -21.92
CA ALA A 93 23.69 3.72 -22.38
C ALA A 93 24.45 4.82 -21.64
N LEU A 94 24.62 5.96 -22.30
CA LEU A 94 25.01 7.22 -21.68
C LEU A 94 23.73 7.90 -21.18
N VAL A 95 23.56 7.95 -19.87
CA VAL A 95 22.34 8.43 -19.21
C VAL A 95 22.52 9.89 -18.81
N PRO A 96 21.60 10.82 -19.23
CA PRO A 96 21.65 12.22 -18.79
C PRO A 96 21.58 12.33 -17.27
N THR A 97 22.56 12.95 -16.64
CA THR A 97 22.64 13.07 -15.17
C THR A 97 21.46 13.84 -14.58
N SER A 98 20.85 14.74 -15.36
CA SER A 98 19.74 15.60 -14.95
C SER A 98 18.42 14.84 -14.67
N ILE A 99 18.27 13.62 -15.19
CA ILE A 99 17.07 12.79 -14.97
C ILE A 99 17.34 11.61 -14.02
N VAL A 100 18.56 11.49 -13.47
CA VAL A 100 18.91 10.39 -12.58
C VAL A 100 18.65 10.78 -11.12
N VAL A 101 17.78 10.04 -10.47
CA VAL A 101 17.56 10.06 -9.02
C VAL A 101 18.70 9.28 -8.37
N GLY A 102 19.59 9.99 -7.71
CA GLY A 102 20.73 9.42 -6.97
C GLY A 102 20.48 9.34 -5.46
N GLU A 103 21.55 9.03 -4.71
CA GLU A 103 21.57 9.07 -3.25
C GLU A 103 22.87 9.73 -2.80
N SER A 104 22.81 10.95 -2.27
CA SER A 104 24.00 11.70 -1.82
C SER A 104 23.91 12.26 -0.40
N TRP A 105 22.88 11.93 0.34
CA TRP A 105 22.68 12.39 1.72
C TRP A 105 23.67 11.77 2.73
N ARG A 106 24.14 10.51 2.46
CA ARG A 106 25.17 9.85 3.28
C ARG A 106 26.57 10.18 2.86
N TRP A 107 26.75 10.50 1.58
CA TRP A 107 28.03 10.73 0.97
C TRP A 107 27.95 11.96 0.05
N SER A 108 28.98 12.80 0.13
CA SER A 108 29.11 13.96 -0.73
C SER A 108 30.44 13.91 -1.47
N PRO A 109 30.51 14.35 -2.74
CA PRO A 109 31.77 14.51 -3.46
C PRO A 109 32.81 15.37 -2.71
N ALA A 110 32.35 16.33 -1.91
CA ALA A 110 33.23 17.17 -1.08
C ALA A 110 34.08 16.40 -0.03
N HIS A 111 33.74 15.12 0.22
CA HIS A 111 34.60 14.27 1.07
C HIS A 111 35.83 13.72 0.36
N LEU A 112 35.93 13.89 -0.97
CA LEU A 112 36.99 13.41 -1.80
C LEU A 112 37.83 14.61 -2.32
N ASN A 113 39.14 14.43 -2.40
CA ASN A 113 40.01 15.39 -3.13
C ASN A 113 39.88 15.15 -4.65
N ASP A 114 40.37 16.11 -5.45
CA ASP A 114 40.25 16.07 -6.92
C ASP A 114 40.75 14.78 -7.54
N ARG A 115 41.91 14.27 -7.08
CA ARG A 115 42.50 13.03 -7.59
C ARG A 115 41.63 11.80 -7.28
N GLU A 116 40.97 11.77 -6.12
CA GLU A 116 40.04 10.70 -5.74
C GLU A 116 38.77 10.77 -6.55
N GLN A 117 38.27 11.98 -6.82
CA GLN A 117 37.09 12.18 -7.67
C GLN A 117 37.40 11.72 -9.11
N GLU A 118 38.56 12.08 -9.68
CA GLU A 118 38.99 11.59 -11.00
C GLU A 118 39.04 10.05 -11.06
N LYS A 119 39.59 9.40 -10.03
CA LYS A 119 39.65 7.95 -9.96
C LYS A 119 38.26 7.31 -9.92
N VAL A 120 37.29 7.92 -9.23
CA VAL A 120 35.91 7.42 -9.21
C VAL A 120 35.25 7.51 -10.58
N ILE A 121 35.49 8.62 -11.29
CA ILE A 121 35.00 8.82 -12.66
C ILE A 121 35.63 7.79 -13.60
N GLU A 122 36.96 7.67 -13.58
CA GLU A 122 37.69 6.69 -14.38
C GLU A 122 37.23 5.26 -14.11
N LYS A 123 37.09 4.90 -12.83
CA LYS A 123 36.57 3.59 -12.43
C LYS A 123 35.16 3.33 -12.98
N THR A 124 34.29 4.35 -13.02
CA THR A 124 32.95 4.24 -13.56
C THR A 124 32.96 3.92 -15.06
N PHE A 125 33.81 4.59 -15.81
CA PHE A 125 33.96 4.33 -17.26
C PHE A 125 34.61 2.96 -17.53
N ASN A 126 35.63 2.58 -16.73
CA ASN A 126 36.30 1.28 -16.88
C ASN A 126 35.37 0.11 -16.56
N ALA A 127 34.56 0.21 -15.48
CA ALA A 127 33.57 -0.79 -15.15
C ALA A 127 32.50 -0.92 -16.24
N PHE A 128 32.06 0.21 -16.79
CA PHE A 128 31.10 0.23 -17.90
C PHE A 128 31.67 -0.44 -19.16
N SER A 129 32.92 -0.12 -19.54
CA SER A 129 33.57 -0.68 -20.74
C SER A 129 33.85 -2.18 -20.62
N SER A 130 34.00 -2.71 -19.40
CA SER A 130 34.20 -4.14 -19.14
C SER A 130 32.91 -4.93 -18.99
N SER A 131 31.78 -4.28 -18.83
CA SER A 131 30.47 -4.90 -18.67
C SER A 131 29.83 -5.27 -20.01
N SER A 132 28.98 -6.29 -20.01
CA SER A 132 28.15 -6.64 -21.13
C SER A 132 26.68 -6.70 -20.71
N PRO A 133 25.72 -6.53 -21.64
CA PRO A 133 24.30 -6.66 -21.32
C PRO A 133 23.92 -8.00 -20.71
N GLU A 134 24.67 -9.04 -21.01
CA GLU A 134 24.45 -10.39 -20.52
C GLU A 134 25.08 -10.63 -19.13
N ARG A 135 26.16 -9.92 -18.83
CA ARG A 135 26.94 -10.08 -17.60
C ARG A 135 26.98 -8.79 -16.81
N VAL A 136 26.14 -8.73 -15.80
CA VAL A 136 26.11 -7.58 -14.88
C VAL A 136 27.34 -7.62 -13.99
N ASP A 137 28.23 -6.64 -14.16
CA ASP A 137 29.30 -6.39 -13.23
C ASP A 137 28.76 -5.56 -12.05
N SER A 138 29.04 -5.99 -10.83
CA SER A 138 28.64 -5.29 -9.60
C SER A 138 29.27 -3.90 -9.45
N GLU A 139 30.34 -3.61 -10.18
CA GLU A 139 31.02 -2.31 -10.18
C GLU A 139 30.43 -1.32 -11.21
N CYS A 140 29.72 -1.82 -12.23
CA CYS A 140 29.03 -0.98 -13.20
C CYS A 140 27.86 -0.23 -12.55
N ALA A 141 27.63 1.00 -12.98
CA ALA A 141 26.42 1.73 -12.60
C ALA A 141 25.19 1.02 -13.21
N GLN A 142 24.17 0.80 -12.41
CA GLN A 142 22.96 0.06 -12.80
C GLN A 142 21.74 0.92 -12.51
N TYR A 143 20.92 1.16 -13.54
CA TYR A 143 19.83 2.12 -13.47
C TYR A 143 18.54 1.54 -14.04
N THR A 144 17.43 1.85 -13.37
CA THR A 144 16.07 1.59 -13.85
C THR A 144 15.53 2.84 -14.52
N HIS A 145 15.15 2.76 -15.78
CA HIS A 145 14.52 3.85 -16.52
C HIS A 145 13.01 3.66 -16.56
N ILE A 146 12.26 4.51 -15.88
CA ILE A 146 10.81 4.55 -15.95
C ILE A 146 10.42 5.38 -17.19
N ARG A 147 10.38 4.72 -18.36
CA ARG A 147 10.23 5.38 -19.67
C ARG A 147 9.08 6.38 -19.75
N PRO A 148 7.84 6.02 -19.31
CA PRO A 148 6.72 6.94 -19.44
C PRO A 148 6.87 8.22 -18.62
N LEU A 149 7.62 8.19 -17.51
CA LEU A 149 7.85 9.33 -16.63
C LEU A 149 9.16 10.07 -16.94
N GLY A 150 10.01 9.53 -17.81
CA GLY A 150 11.30 10.11 -18.18
C GLY A 150 12.27 10.27 -17.02
N ILE A 151 12.16 9.43 -15.98
CA ILE A 151 13.04 9.41 -14.81
C ILE A 151 13.87 8.15 -14.76
N VAL A 152 15.07 8.25 -14.23
CA VAL A 152 15.99 7.13 -14.04
C VAL A 152 16.31 6.99 -12.57
N LEU A 153 16.14 5.79 -12.01
CA LEU A 153 16.44 5.48 -10.63
C LEU A 153 17.75 4.70 -10.53
N ALA A 154 18.72 5.23 -9.80
CA ALA A 154 19.98 4.54 -9.60
C ALA A 154 19.83 3.39 -8.58
N HIS A 155 20.18 2.18 -8.98
CA HIS A 155 20.26 1.00 -8.13
C HIS A 155 21.69 0.82 -7.59
N GLU A 156 22.67 0.71 -8.50
CA GLU A 156 24.10 0.76 -8.17
C GLU A 156 24.73 2.03 -8.73
N GLY A 157 25.76 2.53 -8.04
CA GLY A 157 26.40 3.79 -8.43
C GLY A 157 25.61 5.04 -8.05
N LYS A 158 24.61 4.93 -7.21
CA LYS A 158 23.72 6.03 -6.80
C LYS A 158 24.43 7.25 -6.19
N ASN A 159 25.54 7.05 -5.48
CA ASN A 159 26.37 8.16 -4.95
C ASN A 159 27.20 8.84 -6.02
N ARG A 160 27.54 8.15 -7.13
CA ARG A 160 28.35 8.72 -8.22
C ARG A 160 27.58 9.79 -8.99
N VAL A 161 26.26 9.74 -9.00
CA VAL A 161 25.41 10.73 -9.69
C VAL A 161 25.72 12.15 -9.22
N ALA A 162 25.86 12.39 -7.91
CA ALA A 162 26.19 13.69 -7.35
C ALA A 162 27.59 14.17 -7.82
N LEU A 163 28.58 13.27 -7.89
CA LEU A 163 29.91 13.59 -8.37
C LEU A 163 29.90 14.02 -9.85
N PHE A 164 29.16 13.28 -10.69
CA PHE A 164 29.05 13.62 -12.11
C PHE A 164 28.38 14.99 -12.31
N LYS A 165 27.31 15.29 -11.52
CA LYS A 165 26.65 16.60 -11.53
C LYS A 165 27.59 17.72 -11.06
N GLU A 166 28.35 17.54 -9.97
CA GLU A 166 29.28 18.50 -9.43
C GLU A 166 30.43 18.82 -10.43
N ARG A 167 30.89 17.79 -11.13
CA ARG A 167 31.91 17.92 -12.20
C ARG A 167 31.31 18.37 -13.54
N GLN A 168 30.03 18.73 -13.59
CA GLN A 168 29.31 19.19 -14.78
C GLN A 168 29.35 18.17 -15.95
N LEU A 169 29.48 16.89 -15.64
CA LEU A 169 29.40 15.84 -16.62
C LEU A 169 27.92 15.60 -16.93
N THR A 170 27.53 15.80 -18.18
CA THR A 170 26.15 15.75 -18.63
C THR A 170 25.58 14.35 -18.66
N HIS A 171 26.44 13.35 -18.81
CA HIS A 171 26.04 11.95 -18.91
C HIS A 171 26.85 11.06 -17.96
N ILE A 172 26.21 10.01 -17.46
CA ILE A 172 26.85 8.95 -16.69
C ILE A 172 26.65 7.61 -17.43
N PRO A 173 27.75 6.86 -17.71
CA PRO A 173 27.63 5.56 -18.35
C PRO A 173 27.05 4.54 -17.37
N ALA A 174 26.00 3.80 -17.82
CA ALA A 174 25.32 2.82 -16.99
C ALA A 174 24.74 1.66 -17.80
N MET A 175 24.57 0.54 -17.12
CA MET A 175 23.69 -0.54 -17.53
C MET A 175 22.25 -0.17 -17.17
N VAL A 176 21.37 -0.10 -18.15
CA VAL A 176 19.99 0.36 -18.00
C VAL A 176 19.01 -0.77 -18.31
N TRP A 177 17.91 -0.82 -17.60
CA TRP A 177 16.73 -1.59 -17.98
C TRP A 177 15.49 -0.70 -17.89
N ASP A 178 14.61 -0.88 -18.86
CA ASP A 178 13.38 -0.10 -18.94
C ASP A 178 12.28 -0.70 -18.06
N GLU A 179 11.58 0.16 -17.35
CA GLU A 179 10.33 -0.16 -16.67
C GLU A 179 9.21 0.72 -17.23
N GLY A 180 8.03 0.16 -17.36
CA GLY A 180 6.84 0.93 -17.68
C GLY A 180 6.26 1.59 -16.43
N TYR A 181 5.17 2.31 -16.64
CA TYR A 181 4.34 2.86 -15.56
C TYR A 181 2.87 2.73 -15.96
N LEU A 182 1.97 2.97 -15.02
CA LEU A 182 0.54 2.91 -15.25
C LEU A 182 0.10 4.00 -16.23
N ALA A 183 -0.79 3.69 -17.16
CA ALA A 183 -1.33 4.70 -18.06
C ALA A 183 -2.09 5.79 -17.29
N PRO A 184 -1.93 7.09 -17.66
CA PRO A 184 -2.41 8.20 -16.83
C PRO A 184 -3.93 8.21 -16.65
N GLU A 185 -4.69 7.76 -17.64
CA GLU A 185 -6.15 7.65 -17.59
C GLU A 185 -6.67 6.63 -16.58
N ARG A 186 -5.82 5.73 -16.09
CA ARG A 186 -6.14 4.77 -15.02
C ARG A 186 -5.96 5.37 -13.63
N LEU A 187 -5.28 6.49 -13.53
CA LEU A 187 -4.91 7.15 -12.28
C LEU A 187 -5.73 8.43 -12.08
N ARG A 188 -6.20 8.64 -10.86
CA ARG A 188 -6.76 9.90 -10.39
C ARG A 188 -6.15 10.23 -9.04
N ILE A 189 -5.83 11.48 -8.81
CA ILE A 189 -5.29 11.94 -7.53
C ILE A 189 -6.31 12.86 -6.87
N PHE A 190 -6.57 12.66 -5.60
CA PHE A 190 -7.48 13.46 -4.79
C PHE A 190 -6.70 14.20 -3.71
N GLU A 191 -6.64 15.53 -3.84
CA GLU A 191 -6.09 16.41 -2.82
C GLU A 191 -7.20 16.89 -1.89
N LEU A 192 -7.33 16.24 -0.75
CA LEU A 192 -8.35 16.48 0.25
C LEU A 192 -7.78 17.24 1.46
N ALA A 193 -8.65 17.83 2.28
CA ALA A 193 -8.20 18.52 3.50
C ALA A 193 -7.40 17.56 4.41
N GLY A 194 -6.08 17.76 4.49
CA GLY A 194 -5.19 16.99 5.35
C GLY A 194 -4.66 15.67 4.80
N THR A 195 -5.05 15.25 3.58
CA THR A 195 -4.54 14.02 2.97
C THR A 195 -4.57 14.07 1.45
N CYS A 196 -3.68 13.31 0.81
CA CYS A 196 -3.70 13.09 -0.64
C CYS A 196 -3.82 11.60 -0.92
N LEU A 197 -4.74 11.23 -1.79
CA LEU A 197 -5.02 9.85 -2.17
C LEU A 197 -4.89 9.69 -3.69
N ALA A 198 -4.22 8.63 -4.11
CA ALA A 198 -4.24 8.18 -5.50
C ALA A 198 -5.22 7.02 -5.65
N VAL A 199 -5.96 7.00 -6.73
CA VAL A 199 -6.91 5.94 -7.06
C VAL A 199 -6.54 5.33 -8.41
N LEU A 200 -6.39 4.03 -8.46
CA LEU A 200 -6.11 3.25 -9.65
C LEU A 200 -7.38 2.49 -10.06
N ASP A 201 -7.76 2.63 -11.33
CA ASP A 201 -8.93 1.97 -11.96
C ASP A 201 -10.26 2.19 -11.20
N GLY A 202 -10.38 3.29 -10.44
CA GLY A 202 -11.55 3.55 -9.60
C GLY A 202 -11.73 2.56 -8.44
N ARG A 203 -10.71 1.76 -8.14
CA ARG A 203 -10.81 0.63 -7.19
C ARG A 203 -9.75 0.62 -6.11
N LEU A 204 -8.47 0.65 -6.47
CA LEU A 204 -7.38 0.62 -5.50
C LEU A 204 -7.04 2.04 -5.05
N VAL A 205 -6.87 2.24 -3.77
CA VAL A 205 -6.55 3.54 -3.18
C VAL A 205 -5.24 3.44 -2.42
N GLU A 206 -4.32 4.36 -2.69
CA GLU A 206 -3.03 4.49 -2.01
C GLU A 206 -2.86 5.92 -1.49
N ARG A 207 -2.19 6.08 -0.34
CA ARG A 207 -1.86 7.41 0.19
C ARG A 207 -0.64 7.97 -0.53
N VAL A 208 -0.73 9.20 -1.03
CA VAL A 208 0.39 9.96 -1.59
C VAL A 208 0.95 10.86 -0.51
N VAL A 209 2.13 10.57 0.00
CA VAL A 209 2.69 11.25 1.18
C VAL A 209 3.06 12.70 0.88
N ALA A 210 3.68 12.97 -0.26
CA ALA A 210 4.25 14.27 -0.60
C ALA A 210 3.88 14.68 -2.03
N LEU A 211 2.56 14.80 -2.32
CA LEU A 211 2.07 15.17 -3.65
C LEU A 211 2.73 16.43 -4.21
N HIS A 212 3.03 17.42 -3.36
CA HIS A 212 3.64 18.68 -3.80
C HIS A 212 5.01 18.49 -4.48
N LEU A 213 5.75 17.41 -4.17
CA LEU A 213 7.03 17.11 -4.80
C LEU A 213 6.88 16.54 -6.22
N VAL A 214 5.81 15.78 -6.47
CA VAL A 214 5.61 15.03 -7.72
C VAL A 214 4.46 15.58 -8.57
N ARG A 215 3.72 16.58 -8.07
CA ARG A 215 2.54 17.16 -8.73
C ARG A 215 2.81 17.51 -10.19
N GLU A 216 3.85 18.32 -10.44
CA GLU A 216 4.18 18.78 -11.79
C GLU A 216 4.44 17.60 -12.75
N LEU A 217 5.09 16.55 -12.26
CA LEU A 217 5.33 15.34 -13.05
C LEU A 217 4.04 14.57 -13.33
N MET A 218 3.17 14.42 -12.35
CA MET A 218 1.90 13.69 -12.53
C MET A 218 0.94 14.44 -13.45
N GLU A 219 0.81 15.77 -13.28
CA GLU A 219 -0.01 16.62 -14.16
C GLU A 219 0.58 16.65 -15.59
N ALA A 220 1.91 16.77 -15.75
CA ALA A 220 2.58 16.71 -17.05
C ALA A 220 2.39 15.33 -17.71
N TYR A 221 2.35 14.27 -16.93
CA TYR A 221 2.08 12.91 -17.41
C TYR A 221 0.62 12.72 -17.84
N GLY A 222 -0.30 13.58 -17.39
CA GLY A 222 -1.72 13.55 -17.76
C GLY A 222 -2.63 13.01 -16.66
N VAL A 223 -2.15 12.89 -15.42
CA VAL A 223 -2.97 12.47 -14.28
C VAL A 223 -3.78 13.65 -13.76
N GLU A 224 -5.08 13.46 -13.62
CA GLU A 224 -5.98 14.49 -13.07
C GLU A 224 -5.84 14.59 -11.54
N VAL A 225 -5.75 15.85 -11.04
CA VAL A 225 -5.72 16.15 -9.60
C VAL A 225 -7.02 16.85 -9.21
N GLU A 226 -7.83 16.18 -8.41
CA GLU A 226 -9.14 16.62 -7.98
C GLU A 226 -9.15 17.01 -6.49
N ARG A 227 -10.14 17.84 -6.09
CA ARG A 227 -10.28 18.29 -4.69
C ARG A 227 -11.53 17.75 -4.01
N ARG A 228 -12.30 16.93 -4.70
CA ARG A 228 -13.56 16.38 -4.18
C ARG A 228 -13.55 14.85 -4.33
N TRP A 229 -13.81 14.17 -3.23
CA TRP A 229 -14.00 12.72 -3.24
C TRP A 229 -15.32 12.37 -3.93
N PRO A 230 -15.35 11.43 -4.89
CA PRO A 230 -16.55 11.03 -5.61
C PRO A 230 -17.57 10.34 -4.68
N GLU A 231 -18.86 10.63 -4.93
CA GLU A 231 -19.95 10.05 -4.13
C GLU A 231 -20.18 8.54 -4.42
N ASP A 232 -19.77 8.10 -5.60
CA ASP A 232 -19.86 6.71 -6.05
C ASP A 232 -18.70 5.84 -5.51
N PHE A 233 -17.71 6.42 -4.86
CA PHE A 233 -16.63 5.69 -4.23
C PHE A 233 -17.04 5.17 -2.83
N ALA A 234 -16.23 4.30 -2.23
CA ALA A 234 -16.40 3.94 -0.84
C ALA A 234 -16.30 5.18 0.06
N GLU A 235 -16.96 5.18 1.20
CA GLU A 235 -16.94 6.30 2.12
C GLU A 235 -15.48 6.65 2.53
N LEU A 236 -15.10 7.91 2.35
CA LEU A 236 -13.72 8.38 2.59
C LEU A 236 -13.21 7.97 3.98
N LYS A 237 -14.07 8.06 5.00
CA LYS A 237 -13.71 7.69 6.37
C LYS A 237 -13.28 6.21 6.46
N GLN A 238 -14.02 5.31 5.81
CA GLN A 238 -13.69 3.88 5.81
C GLN A 238 -12.38 3.60 5.07
N VAL A 239 -12.13 4.32 3.96
CA VAL A 239 -10.88 4.21 3.21
C VAL A 239 -9.70 4.65 4.08
N LEU A 240 -9.81 5.77 4.80
CA LEU A 240 -8.74 6.27 5.66
C LEU A 240 -8.49 5.35 6.85
N GLU A 241 -9.54 4.82 7.48
CA GLU A 241 -9.43 3.87 8.59
C GLU A 241 -8.70 2.58 8.15
N ASP A 242 -9.02 2.04 6.97
CA ASP A 242 -8.35 0.84 6.43
C ASP A 242 -6.88 1.12 6.06
N LEU A 243 -6.58 2.28 5.47
CA LEU A 243 -5.21 2.70 5.19
C LEU A 243 -4.38 2.87 6.48
N ASP A 244 -4.96 3.44 7.54
CA ASP A 244 -4.28 3.63 8.82
C ASP A 244 -4.03 2.30 9.53
N ASP A 245 -5.01 1.39 9.57
CA ASP A 245 -4.86 0.04 10.15
C ASP A 245 -3.80 -0.79 9.39
N SER A 246 -3.76 -0.65 8.08
CA SER A 246 -2.81 -1.37 7.22
C SER A 246 -1.39 -0.81 7.29
N SER A 247 -1.21 0.50 7.47
CA SER A 247 0.11 1.13 7.65
C SER A 247 0.82 0.60 8.90
N THR A 248 0.08 0.21 9.93
CA THR A 248 0.64 -0.39 11.14
C THR A 248 1.15 -1.83 10.92
N LYS A 249 0.59 -2.55 9.95
CA LYS A 249 0.92 -3.96 9.66
C LYS A 249 2.07 -4.11 8.66
N PHE A 250 2.19 -3.18 7.71
CA PHE A 250 3.16 -3.24 6.62
C PHE A 250 4.11 -2.04 6.64
N HIS A 251 5.11 -2.07 7.52
CA HIS A 251 6.03 -0.95 7.77
C HIS A 251 6.90 -0.49 6.58
N TYR A 252 6.88 -1.17 5.42
CA TYR A 252 7.89 -0.95 4.37
C TYR A 252 7.35 -0.74 2.95
N LEU A 253 6.05 -0.96 2.71
CA LEU A 253 5.47 -0.82 1.37
C LEU A 253 4.21 0.05 1.44
N PRO A 254 4.01 0.96 0.48
CA PRO A 254 2.72 1.61 0.32
C PRO A 254 1.64 0.54 0.18
N TYR A 255 0.64 0.62 1.03
CA TYR A 255 -0.48 -0.31 1.01
C TYR A 255 -1.62 0.30 0.21
N ALA A 256 -2.19 -0.47 -0.70
CA ALA A 256 -3.36 -0.06 -1.46
C ALA A 256 -4.62 -0.73 -0.89
N THR A 257 -5.58 0.09 -0.48
CA THR A 257 -6.91 -0.35 -0.06
C THR A 257 -7.77 -0.68 -1.27
N ASP A 258 -8.49 -1.81 -1.23
CA ASP A 258 -9.46 -2.20 -2.27
C ASP A 258 -10.87 -1.71 -1.88
N MET A 259 -11.37 -0.68 -2.58
CA MET A 259 -12.70 -0.10 -2.33
C MET A 259 -13.85 -1.10 -2.55
N ASP A 260 -13.70 -2.05 -3.47
CA ASP A 260 -14.72 -3.08 -3.67
C ASP A 260 -14.82 -3.99 -2.45
N LYS A 261 -13.68 -4.30 -1.83
CA LYS A 261 -13.64 -5.04 -0.58
C LYS A 261 -14.33 -4.26 0.55
N LEU A 262 -14.03 -2.96 0.69
CA LEU A 262 -14.68 -2.11 1.70
C LEU A 262 -16.19 -2.04 1.51
N ARG A 263 -16.68 -1.94 0.27
CA ARG A 263 -18.11 -1.94 -0.05
C ARG A 263 -18.77 -3.28 0.33
N LEU A 264 -18.11 -4.40 0.01
CA LEU A 264 -18.59 -5.73 0.38
C LEU A 264 -18.64 -5.89 1.90
N ASP A 265 -17.62 -5.47 2.60
CA ASP A 265 -17.56 -5.48 4.06
C ASP A 265 -18.68 -4.63 4.68
N ALA A 266 -18.88 -3.42 4.16
CA ALA A 266 -19.97 -2.55 4.61
C ALA A 266 -21.34 -3.15 4.35
N ALA A 267 -21.56 -3.76 3.20
CA ALA A 267 -22.80 -4.46 2.86
C ALA A 267 -23.02 -5.67 3.80
N CYS A 268 -21.96 -6.45 4.04
CA CYS A 268 -22.00 -7.57 4.98
C CYS A 268 -22.40 -7.11 6.40
N LEU A 269 -21.74 -6.06 6.92
CA LEU A 269 -22.04 -5.52 8.24
C LEU A 269 -23.46 -4.95 8.38
N ASN A 270 -24.07 -4.51 7.26
CA ASN A 270 -25.44 -4.01 7.21
C ASN A 270 -26.49 -5.10 6.96
N THR A 271 -26.08 -6.33 6.65
CA THR A 271 -27.00 -7.46 6.45
C THR A 271 -27.70 -7.80 7.77
N GLU A 272 -29.03 -8.00 7.70
CA GLU A 272 -29.81 -8.44 8.84
C GLU A 272 -29.70 -9.97 8.99
N VAL A 273 -29.44 -10.41 10.20
CA VAL A 273 -29.39 -11.83 10.59
C VAL A 273 -30.27 -12.08 11.80
N GLU A 274 -30.78 -13.30 11.92
CA GLU A 274 -31.43 -13.75 13.12
C GLU A 274 -30.38 -14.08 14.18
N ALA A 275 -30.49 -13.45 15.34
CA ALA A 275 -29.54 -13.57 16.42
C ALA A 275 -30.24 -13.79 17.76
N THR A 276 -29.51 -14.34 18.70
CA THR A 276 -29.94 -14.42 20.09
C THR A 276 -29.58 -13.15 20.82
N LEU A 277 -30.21 -12.86 21.95
CA LEU A 277 -29.82 -11.73 22.80
C LEU A 277 -28.38 -11.87 23.34
N LEU A 278 -27.85 -13.09 23.40
CA LEU A 278 -26.47 -13.38 23.81
C LEU A 278 -25.45 -12.91 22.79
N ASP A 279 -25.82 -12.90 21.51
CA ASP A 279 -24.93 -12.55 20.39
C ASP A 279 -24.80 -11.04 20.19
N ILE A 280 -25.74 -10.24 20.77
CA ILE A 280 -25.75 -8.79 20.58
C ILE A 280 -24.79 -8.12 21.56
N ASP A 281 -23.86 -7.30 21.03
CA ASP A 281 -22.80 -6.65 21.82
C ASP A 281 -23.36 -5.64 22.83
N ALA A 282 -24.38 -4.89 22.47
CA ALA A 282 -25.01 -3.89 23.33
C ALA A 282 -25.77 -4.50 24.52
N VAL A 283 -26.06 -5.81 24.50
CA VAL A 283 -26.86 -6.47 25.55
C VAL A 283 -25.93 -7.00 26.63
N ARG A 284 -25.93 -6.35 27.79
CA ARG A 284 -25.22 -6.81 28.98
C ARG A 284 -26.09 -7.83 29.68
N LEU A 285 -25.82 -9.09 29.46
CA LEU A 285 -26.51 -10.19 30.17
C LEU A 285 -25.79 -10.50 31.48
N PRO A 286 -26.55 -11.07 32.46
CA PRO A 286 -25.93 -11.55 33.69
C PRO A 286 -24.87 -12.63 33.38
N PRO A 287 -23.86 -12.81 34.25
CA PRO A 287 -22.81 -13.79 34.03
C PRO A 287 -23.39 -15.22 33.90
N LEU A 288 -22.71 -16.08 33.10
CA LEU A 288 -23.11 -17.45 32.80
C LEU A 288 -23.51 -18.26 34.07
N LYS A 289 -22.88 -18.00 35.20
CA LYS A 289 -23.20 -18.59 36.50
C LYS A 289 -24.66 -18.35 36.92
N THR A 290 -25.19 -17.15 36.61
CA THR A 290 -26.60 -16.81 36.92
C THR A 290 -27.58 -17.65 36.12
N PHE A 291 -27.28 -17.91 34.82
CA PHE A 291 -28.09 -18.79 33.98
C PHE A 291 -28.02 -20.24 34.45
N LEU A 292 -26.86 -20.70 34.91
CA LEU A 292 -26.72 -22.05 35.48
C LEU A 292 -27.55 -22.20 36.75
N HIS A 293 -27.50 -21.22 37.68
CA HIS A 293 -28.32 -21.24 38.88
C HIS A 293 -29.83 -21.17 38.58
N ALA A 294 -30.22 -20.35 37.59
CA ALA A 294 -31.59 -20.25 37.15
C ALA A 294 -32.08 -21.59 36.54
N GLY A 295 -31.22 -22.26 35.74
CA GLY A 295 -31.53 -23.59 35.20
C GLY A 295 -31.72 -24.66 36.28
N ILE A 296 -30.83 -24.68 37.28
CA ILE A 296 -30.96 -25.60 38.44
C ILE A 296 -32.26 -25.31 39.21
N ALA A 297 -32.53 -24.01 39.49
CA ALA A 297 -33.77 -23.63 40.17
C ALA A 297 -35.03 -24.04 39.39
N LEU A 298 -34.98 -23.91 38.05
CA LEU A 298 -36.07 -24.37 37.18
C LEU A 298 -36.32 -25.87 37.31
N VAL A 299 -35.26 -26.69 37.29
CA VAL A 299 -35.38 -28.15 37.45
C VAL A 299 -35.98 -28.49 38.82
N VAL A 300 -35.48 -27.84 39.90
CA VAL A 300 -36.02 -28.07 41.26
C VAL A 300 -37.51 -27.67 41.33
N LEU A 301 -37.89 -26.55 40.72
CA LEU A 301 -39.26 -26.08 40.67
C LEU A 301 -40.17 -27.04 39.92
N LEU A 302 -39.75 -27.56 38.77
CA LEU A 302 -40.50 -28.54 37.99
C LEU A 302 -40.72 -29.86 38.75
N LEU A 303 -39.71 -30.33 39.47
CA LEU A 303 -39.82 -31.49 40.36
C LEU A 303 -40.79 -31.22 41.47
N SER A 304 -40.76 -30.04 42.08
CA SER A 304 -41.70 -29.63 43.15
C SER A 304 -43.15 -29.58 42.64
N VAL A 305 -43.40 -29.09 41.42
CA VAL A 305 -44.74 -29.13 40.77
C VAL A 305 -45.24 -30.56 40.66
N GLY A 306 -44.36 -31.50 40.21
CA GLY A 306 -44.71 -32.91 40.09
C GLY A 306 -45.09 -33.55 41.46
N MET A 307 -44.30 -33.21 42.49
CA MET A 307 -44.59 -33.76 43.85
C MET A 307 -45.87 -33.20 44.46
N CYS A 308 -46.30 -32.00 44.13
CA CYS A 308 -47.56 -31.39 44.64
C CYS A 308 -48.80 -31.79 43.81
N ALA A 309 -48.58 -32.54 42.72
CA ALA A 309 -49.64 -32.90 41.80
C ALA A 309 -50.76 -33.68 42.54
N GLY A 310 -52.04 -33.19 42.44
CA GLY A 310 -53.19 -33.77 43.01
C GLY A 310 -53.41 -33.60 44.53
N ARG A 311 -52.37 -33.08 45.25
CA ARG A 311 -52.44 -32.92 46.71
C ARG A 311 -52.75 -31.47 47.13
N TRP A 312 -52.24 -30.49 46.45
CA TRP A 312 -52.39 -29.06 46.76
C TRP A 312 -52.48 -28.21 45.46
N PRO A 313 -53.69 -28.12 44.85
CA PRO A 313 -53.88 -27.55 43.52
C PRO A 313 -53.43 -26.06 43.42
N ASN A 314 -53.69 -25.27 44.46
CA ASN A 314 -53.35 -23.88 44.47
C ASN A 314 -51.80 -23.68 44.51
N LEU A 315 -51.09 -24.51 45.31
CA LEU A 315 -49.64 -24.49 45.39
C LEU A 315 -48.97 -24.97 44.07
N GLN A 316 -49.59 -26.01 43.48
CA GLN A 316 -49.14 -26.51 42.17
C GLN A 316 -49.29 -25.47 41.08
N LEU A 317 -50.36 -24.69 41.02
CA LEU A 317 -50.57 -23.62 40.07
C LEU A 317 -49.53 -22.52 40.26
N LEU A 318 -49.25 -22.11 41.49
CA LEU A 318 -48.26 -21.08 41.82
C LEU A 318 -46.86 -21.53 41.43
N LEU A 319 -46.45 -22.75 41.72
CA LEU A 319 -45.15 -23.31 41.34
C LEU A 319 -45.02 -23.47 39.83
N ALA A 320 -46.09 -23.90 39.14
CA ALA A 320 -46.09 -24.00 37.68
C ALA A 320 -45.94 -22.66 36.99
N THR A 321 -46.60 -21.61 37.51
CA THR A 321 -46.45 -20.23 37.01
C THR A 321 -45.05 -19.73 37.22
N ALA A 322 -44.46 -19.97 38.40
CA ALA A 322 -43.06 -19.58 38.68
C ALA A 322 -42.08 -20.36 37.79
N ALA A 323 -42.28 -21.64 37.53
CA ALA A 323 -41.47 -22.46 36.62
C ALA A 323 -41.57 -21.96 35.18
N GLY A 324 -42.76 -21.58 34.73
CA GLY A 324 -42.97 -20.98 33.42
C GLY A 324 -42.21 -19.64 33.24
N ALA A 325 -42.32 -18.75 34.23
CA ALA A 325 -41.62 -17.48 34.23
C ALA A 325 -40.09 -17.66 34.21
N LEU A 326 -39.56 -18.56 35.05
CA LEU A 326 -38.14 -18.88 35.10
C LEU A 326 -37.67 -19.56 33.84
N GLY A 327 -38.48 -20.44 33.24
CA GLY A 327 -38.23 -21.06 31.95
C GLY A 327 -38.10 -20.03 30.83
N MET A 328 -39.00 -19.05 30.78
CA MET A 328 -38.88 -17.93 29.82
C MET A 328 -37.61 -17.14 30.02
N LEU A 329 -37.24 -16.84 31.26
CA LEU A 329 -36.03 -16.07 31.59
C LEU A 329 -34.73 -16.76 31.14
N VAL A 330 -34.70 -18.10 31.11
CA VAL A 330 -33.57 -18.90 30.66
C VAL A 330 -33.58 -19.09 29.15
N THR A 331 -34.74 -19.28 28.53
CA THR A 331 -34.84 -19.63 27.11
C THR A 331 -34.84 -18.41 26.17
N VAL A 332 -35.49 -17.31 26.57
CA VAL A 332 -35.60 -16.11 25.75
C VAL A 332 -34.22 -15.56 25.28
N PRO A 333 -33.17 -15.49 26.12
CA PRO A 333 -31.87 -15.02 25.65
C PRO A 333 -31.20 -15.92 24.61
N VAL A 334 -31.57 -17.19 24.52
CA VAL A 334 -30.94 -18.22 23.67
C VAL A 334 -31.71 -18.44 22.36
N LEU A 335 -32.97 -18.01 22.29
CA LEU A 335 -33.75 -18.16 21.07
C LEU A 335 -33.43 -17.10 20.01
N PRO A 336 -33.29 -17.49 18.74
CA PRO A 336 -32.94 -16.58 17.65
C PRO A 336 -34.21 -15.86 17.13
N PHE A 337 -34.78 -14.96 17.94
CA PHE A 337 -35.98 -14.21 17.56
C PHE A 337 -35.72 -12.70 17.31
N VAL A 338 -34.49 -12.27 17.44
CA VAL A 338 -34.12 -10.86 17.20
C VAL A 338 -33.46 -10.76 15.84
N ARG A 339 -33.98 -9.88 14.97
CA ARG A 339 -33.30 -9.48 13.74
C ARG A 339 -32.42 -8.26 14.03
N CYS A 340 -31.13 -8.38 13.76
CA CYS A 340 -30.20 -7.29 13.93
C CYS A 340 -29.15 -7.29 12.82
N LYS A 341 -28.52 -6.15 12.61
CA LYS A 341 -27.42 -6.06 11.65
C LYS A 341 -26.17 -6.75 12.21
N VAL A 342 -25.39 -7.41 11.33
CA VAL A 342 -24.15 -8.11 11.69
C VAL A 342 -23.21 -7.26 12.52
N ARG A 343 -23.09 -5.95 12.25
CA ARG A 343 -22.27 -5.00 13.00
C ARG A 343 -22.58 -4.89 14.49
N HIS A 344 -23.77 -5.34 14.92
CA HIS A 344 -24.20 -5.30 16.32
C HIS A 344 -23.95 -6.62 17.05
N LEU A 345 -23.35 -7.61 16.37
CA LEU A 345 -22.98 -8.88 16.96
C LEU A 345 -21.60 -8.83 17.60
N LYS A 346 -21.41 -9.52 18.72
CA LYS A 346 -20.13 -9.66 19.43
C LYS A 346 -19.01 -10.23 18.56
N ASP A 347 -19.34 -11.18 17.68
CA ASP A 347 -18.41 -11.85 16.77
C ASP A 347 -18.52 -11.33 15.31
N SER A 348 -18.79 -10.04 15.14
CA SER A 348 -18.92 -9.41 13.81
C SER A 348 -17.69 -9.62 12.92
N GLU A 349 -16.48 -9.67 13.48
CA GLU A 349 -15.24 -9.98 12.72
C GLU A 349 -15.19 -11.42 12.21
N ARG A 350 -15.64 -12.41 12.97
CA ARG A 350 -15.74 -13.81 12.53
C ARG A 350 -16.75 -13.97 11.38
N MET A 351 -17.86 -13.26 11.47
CA MET A 351 -18.86 -13.27 10.40
C MET A 351 -18.29 -12.61 9.13
N ARG A 352 -17.53 -11.54 9.25
CA ARG A 352 -16.81 -10.88 8.15
C ARG A 352 -15.89 -11.86 7.40
N GLN A 353 -15.06 -12.61 8.12
CA GLN A 353 -14.17 -13.63 7.55
C GLN A 353 -14.94 -14.77 6.86
N PHE A 354 -16.09 -15.17 7.39
CA PHE A 354 -16.93 -16.21 6.79
C PHE A 354 -17.56 -15.77 5.46
N PHE A 355 -17.96 -14.51 5.34
CA PHE A 355 -18.47 -13.93 4.08
C PHE A 355 -17.35 -13.76 3.04
N ASP A 356 -16.14 -13.35 3.45
CA ASP A 356 -14.96 -13.24 2.59
C ASP A 356 -14.61 -14.60 1.94
N LEU A 357 -14.61 -15.67 2.71
CA LEU A 357 -14.36 -17.03 2.22
C LEU A 357 -15.44 -17.52 1.22
N ARG A 358 -16.71 -17.14 1.38
CA ARG A 358 -17.78 -17.47 0.44
C ARG A 358 -17.61 -16.73 -0.89
N HIS A 359 -17.28 -15.44 -0.85
CA HIS A 359 -17.06 -14.65 -2.07
C HIS A 359 -15.83 -15.09 -2.85
N HIS A 360 -14.75 -15.49 -2.20
CA HIS A 360 -13.60 -16.08 -2.87
C HIS A 360 -13.95 -17.39 -3.59
N ARG A 361 -14.76 -18.28 -3.00
CA ARG A 361 -15.19 -19.52 -3.65
C ARG A 361 -16.06 -19.30 -4.89
N THR A 362 -16.98 -18.35 -4.86
CA THR A 362 -17.84 -18.04 -6.01
C THR A 362 -17.09 -17.37 -7.16
N ARG A 363 -16.03 -16.62 -6.88
CA ARG A 363 -15.20 -15.99 -7.91
C ARG A 363 -14.29 -16.99 -8.60
N THR A 364 -13.74 -17.95 -7.88
CA THR A 364 -12.90 -19.03 -8.43
C THR A 364 -13.73 -19.97 -9.33
N GLN A 365 -15.00 -20.23 -9.00
CA GLN A 365 -15.89 -21.05 -9.83
C GLN A 365 -16.37 -20.35 -11.10
N ARG A 366 -16.49 -19.00 -11.11
CA ARG A 366 -16.82 -18.24 -12.35
C ARG A 366 -15.63 -18.04 -13.28
N GLY A 367 -14.40 -18.08 -12.77
CA GLY A 367 -13.18 -17.95 -13.57
C GLY A 367 -12.75 -19.21 -14.30
N THR A 368 -13.35 -20.38 -13.99
CA THR A 368 -13.02 -21.68 -14.64
C THR A 368 -14.03 -22.11 -15.69
N ALA A 369 -15.10 -21.35 -15.93
CA ALA A 369 -15.97 -21.52 -17.08
C ALA A 369 -15.33 -20.83 -18.31
N VAL A 370 -14.20 -21.36 -18.80
CA VAL A 370 -13.69 -21.08 -20.13
C VAL A 370 -14.63 -21.79 -21.12
N ASP A 371 -15.21 -20.99 -21.99
CA ASP A 371 -16.08 -21.37 -23.08
C ASP A 371 -15.35 -22.39 -23.98
N PRO A 372 -15.87 -23.61 -24.17
CA PRO A 372 -15.28 -24.55 -25.12
C PRO A 372 -15.87 -24.32 -26.49
N GLY A 373 -15.42 -23.25 -27.20
CA GLY A 373 -15.95 -23.00 -28.55
C GLY A 373 -15.47 -21.70 -29.18
N SER A 374 -14.20 -21.69 -29.64
CA SER A 374 -13.76 -20.93 -30.83
C SER A 374 -12.39 -21.41 -31.26
#